data_3f5132ba7c9658ac7d9faaf1b7ffddc4
#
_entry.id   3f5132ba7c9658ac7d9faaf1b7ffddc4
#
_cell.length_a   1.000
_cell.length_b   1.000
_cell.length_c   1.000
_cell.angle_alpha   90.00
_cell.angle_beta   90.00
_cell.angle_gamma   90.00
#
_symmetry.space_group_name_H-M   'P 1'
#
loop_
_entity.id
_entity.type
_entity.pdbx_description
1 polymer ?
#
loop_
_entity_poly.entity_id
_entity_poly.type
_entity_poly.pdbx_seq_one_letter_code
_entity_poly.pdbx_strand_id
1 'polypeptide(L)'
;GGHTMINYKERTDVPAQEKWDLSHIYPGIEAWENDLKKLEASAKQLKSFDGAIEDGNSLLHFLQLQENVSKMLTKVYAYARLWNDSDTRDSESQVRLKKAESVSYRISEATSFFSPFLLSLDESVLKTYISSNEGLRYFEEDLFEMYRFKKHVLNKDQEEILSFMSEALSSPSNTFTMLNNADI
;
A
#
# COMPACT_ATOMS: atom_id res chain seq x y z
N GLY A 1 -12.57 -29.68 -19.67
CA GLY A 1 -12.25 -29.20 -21.00
C GLY A 1 -10.99 -28.36 -20.95
N GLY A 2 -9.90 -28.87 -21.54
CA GLY A 2 -8.64 -28.16 -21.52
C GLY A 2 -8.73 -26.87 -22.34
N HIS A 3 -8.44 -25.77 -21.70
CA HIS A 3 -8.22 -24.55 -22.45
C HIS A 3 -6.94 -24.68 -23.24
N THR A 4 -7.06 -24.76 -24.55
CA THR A 4 -5.89 -24.70 -25.43
C THR A 4 -5.26 -23.33 -25.22
N MET A 5 -4.00 -23.28 -24.83
CA MET A 5 -3.27 -22.01 -24.72
C MET A 5 -3.06 -21.44 -26.11
N ILE A 6 -3.86 -20.45 -26.48
CA ILE A 6 -3.68 -19.70 -27.71
C ILE A 6 -2.68 -18.58 -27.42
N ASN A 7 -1.61 -18.53 -28.20
CA ASN A 7 -0.56 -17.54 -28.03
C ASN A 7 -0.86 -16.30 -28.89
N TYR A 8 -1.38 -15.26 -28.27
CA TYR A 8 -1.64 -13.98 -28.93
C TYR A 8 -0.38 -13.10 -28.89
N LYS A 9 -0.07 -12.44 -30.00
CA LYS A 9 1.11 -11.59 -30.11
C LYS A 9 0.96 -10.27 -29.35
N GLU A 10 -0.22 -9.70 -29.40
CA GLU A 10 -0.55 -8.44 -28.74
C GLU A 10 -1.94 -8.53 -28.12
N ARG A 11 -2.22 -7.64 -27.13
CA ARG A 11 -3.54 -7.61 -26.50
C ARG A 11 -4.68 -7.36 -27.51
N THR A 12 -4.42 -6.58 -28.55
CA THR A 12 -5.39 -6.30 -29.61
C THR A 12 -5.78 -7.55 -30.41
N ASP A 13 -4.92 -8.56 -30.43
CA ASP A 13 -5.16 -9.82 -31.14
C ASP A 13 -6.03 -10.77 -30.30
N VAL A 14 -6.24 -10.49 -29.03
CA VAL A 14 -7.02 -11.32 -28.13
C VAL A 14 -8.51 -11.07 -28.37
N PRO A 15 -9.34 -12.11 -28.67
CA PRO A 15 -10.77 -11.93 -28.73
C PRO A 15 -11.35 -11.33 -27.47
N ALA A 16 -12.37 -10.50 -27.61
CA ALA A 16 -12.96 -9.75 -26.48
C ALA A 16 -13.36 -10.66 -25.30
N GLN A 17 -13.86 -11.87 -25.58
CA GLN A 17 -14.28 -12.82 -24.55
C GLN A 17 -13.12 -13.48 -23.81
N GLU A 18 -11.90 -13.40 -24.33
CA GLU A 18 -10.70 -13.99 -23.71
C GLU A 18 -9.81 -12.96 -23.02
N LYS A 19 -10.06 -11.66 -23.24
CA LYS A 19 -9.38 -10.58 -22.54
C LYS A 19 -9.89 -10.51 -21.10
N TRP A 20 -8.97 -10.18 -20.18
CA TRP A 20 -9.38 -9.82 -18.84
C TRP A 20 -10.33 -8.64 -18.89
N ASP A 21 -11.50 -8.79 -18.29
CA ASP A 21 -12.43 -7.67 -18.14
C ASP A 21 -11.95 -6.74 -17.03
N LEU A 22 -11.19 -5.72 -17.42
CA LEU A 22 -10.63 -4.73 -16.50
C LEU A 22 -11.56 -3.52 -16.31
N SER A 23 -12.69 -3.48 -17.05
CA SER A 23 -13.62 -2.35 -17.01
C SER A 23 -14.28 -2.16 -15.64
N HIS A 24 -14.37 -3.22 -14.82
CA HIS A 24 -14.89 -3.13 -13.45
C HIS A 24 -13.87 -2.50 -12.48
N ILE A 25 -12.59 -2.47 -12.86
CA ILE A 25 -11.55 -1.79 -12.09
C ILE A 25 -11.49 -0.32 -12.53
N TYR A 26 -11.29 -0.08 -13.83
CA TYR A 26 -11.32 1.24 -14.46
C TYR A 26 -12.06 1.17 -15.80
N PRO A 27 -12.90 2.17 -16.10
CA PRO A 27 -13.61 2.22 -17.37
C PRO A 27 -12.68 2.43 -18.57
N GLY A 28 -11.48 2.96 -18.35
CA GLY A 28 -10.49 3.18 -19.38
C GLY A 28 -9.18 3.67 -18.78
N ILE A 29 -8.20 3.84 -19.66
CA ILE A 29 -6.84 4.22 -19.25
C ILE A 29 -6.77 5.64 -18.65
N GLU A 30 -7.63 6.54 -19.09
CA GLU A 30 -7.66 7.92 -18.56
C GLU A 30 -8.00 7.96 -17.08
N ALA A 31 -8.98 7.15 -16.66
CA ALA A 31 -9.36 7.05 -15.24
C ALA A 31 -8.19 6.50 -14.40
N TRP A 32 -7.47 5.52 -14.93
CA TRP A 32 -6.28 4.98 -14.28
C TRP A 32 -5.18 6.04 -14.17
N GLU A 33 -4.91 6.78 -15.23
CA GLU A 33 -3.90 7.85 -15.22
C GLU A 33 -4.26 8.96 -14.24
N ASN A 34 -5.54 9.30 -14.13
CA ASN A 34 -6.00 10.28 -13.15
C ASN A 34 -5.73 9.81 -11.72
N ASP A 35 -6.00 8.56 -11.41
CA ASP A 35 -5.71 8.00 -10.09
C ASP A 35 -4.21 7.91 -9.83
N LEU A 36 -3.40 7.60 -10.84
CA LEU A 36 -1.94 7.63 -10.72
C LEU A 36 -1.44 9.02 -10.30
N LYS A 37 -1.96 10.07 -10.92
CA LYS A 37 -1.62 11.46 -10.57
C LYS A 37 -2.08 11.82 -9.14
N LYS A 38 -3.26 11.35 -8.75
CA LYS A 38 -3.76 11.55 -7.37
C LYS A 38 -2.84 10.88 -6.36
N LEU A 39 -2.34 9.69 -6.67
CA LEU A 39 -1.40 8.98 -5.80
C LEU A 39 -0.07 9.75 -5.67
N GLU A 40 0.43 10.32 -6.75
CA GLU A 40 1.63 11.15 -6.71
C GLU A 40 1.45 12.37 -5.80
N ALA A 41 0.29 13.03 -5.91
CA ALA A 41 -0.06 14.14 -5.02
C ALA A 41 -0.25 13.67 -3.57
N SER A 42 -0.83 12.50 -3.38
CA SER A 42 -1.07 11.93 -2.04
C SER A 42 0.24 11.60 -1.32
N ALA A 43 1.28 11.21 -2.06
CA ALA A 43 2.60 10.98 -1.45
C ALA A 43 3.12 12.23 -0.74
N LYS A 44 2.93 13.39 -1.34
CA LYS A 44 3.31 14.68 -0.72
C LYS A 44 2.46 14.98 0.51
N GLN A 45 1.15 14.71 0.44
CA GLN A 45 0.25 14.92 1.56
C GLN A 45 0.60 14.01 2.74
N LEU A 46 0.90 12.75 2.48
CA LEU A 46 1.34 11.80 3.51
C LEU A 46 2.64 12.27 4.17
N LYS A 47 3.60 12.70 3.37
CA LYS A 47 4.87 13.22 3.88
C LYS A 47 4.70 14.44 4.76
N SER A 48 3.69 15.26 4.51
CA SER A 48 3.42 16.47 5.30
C SER A 48 3.06 16.16 6.75
N PHE A 49 2.67 14.94 7.07
CA PHE A 49 2.40 14.52 8.44
C PHE A 49 3.67 14.20 9.24
N ASP A 50 4.82 14.11 8.59
CA ASP A 50 6.10 13.90 9.28
C ASP A 50 6.37 15.07 10.22
N GLY A 51 6.39 14.80 11.52
CA GLY A 51 6.53 15.81 12.55
C GLY A 51 5.26 16.60 12.88
N ALA A 52 4.13 16.26 12.27
CA ALA A 52 2.86 16.98 12.45
C ALA A 52 1.78 16.17 13.18
N ILE A 53 2.06 14.91 13.52
CA ILE A 53 1.12 14.09 14.30
C ILE A 53 1.37 14.37 15.77
N GLU A 54 0.46 15.12 16.39
CA GLU A 54 0.63 15.63 17.77
C GLU A 54 -0.54 15.27 18.70
N ASP A 55 -1.63 14.73 18.16
CA ASP A 55 -2.83 14.36 18.91
C ASP A 55 -3.61 13.26 18.19
N GLY A 56 -4.73 12.84 18.79
CA GLY A 56 -5.60 11.83 18.20
C GLY A 56 -6.22 12.26 16.88
N ASN A 57 -6.52 13.54 16.72
CA ASN A 57 -7.13 14.05 15.48
C ASN A 57 -6.14 14.00 14.31
N SER A 58 -4.93 14.47 14.51
CA SER A 58 -3.89 14.40 13.46
C SER A 58 -3.50 12.97 13.14
N LEU A 59 -3.45 12.11 14.14
CA LEU A 59 -3.23 10.66 13.94
C LEU A 59 -4.35 10.06 13.08
N LEU A 60 -5.60 10.36 13.41
CA LEU A 60 -6.74 9.86 12.62
C LEU A 60 -6.69 10.34 11.17
N HIS A 61 -6.41 11.61 10.94
CA HIS A 61 -6.32 12.16 9.59
C HIS A 61 -5.24 11.47 8.77
N PHE A 62 -4.08 11.23 9.37
CA PHE A 62 -3.01 10.47 8.71
C PHE A 62 -3.45 9.05 8.35
N LEU A 63 -4.04 8.33 9.30
CA LEU A 63 -4.45 6.94 9.09
C LEU A 63 -5.55 6.82 8.04
N GLN A 64 -6.51 7.74 8.04
CA GLN A 64 -7.56 7.76 7.01
C GLN A 64 -7.00 8.04 5.63
N LEU A 65 -6.08 8.99 5.52
CA LEU A 65 -5.42 9.28 4.25
C LEU A 65 -4.60 8.07 3.78
N GLN A 66 -3.84 7.46 4.67
CA GLN A 66 -3.04 6.27 4.36
C GLN A 66 -3.92 5.11 3.87
N GLU A 67 -5.05 4.86 4.53
CA GLU A 67 -5.99 3.81 4.13
C GLU A 67 -6.57 4.08 2.75
N ASN A 68 -7.02 5.30 2.49
CA ASN A 68 -7.58 5.67 1.19
C ASN A 68 -6.54 5.57 0.08
N VAL A 69 -5.33 6.03 0.34
CA VAL A 69 -4.20 5.93 -0.60
C VAL A 69 -3.87 4.47 -0.87
N SER A 70 -3.85 3.64 0.16
CA SER A 70 -3.57 2.20 0.03
C SER A 70 -4.61 1.50 -0.85
N LYS A 71 -5.88 1.80 -0.67
CA LYS A 71 -6.97 1.25 -1.50
C LYS A 71 -6.82 1.68 -2.96
N MET A 72 -6.54 2.94 -3.20
CA MET A 72 -6.33 3.47 -4.55
C MET A 72 -5.08 2.85 -5.19
N LEU A 73 -4.00 2.73 -4.44
CA LEU A 73 -2.76 2.11 -4.91
C LEU A 73 -2.97 0.65 -5.31
N THR A 74 -3.70 -0.11 -4.49
CA THR A 74 -4.04 -1.50 -4.79
C THR A 74 -4.79 -1.59 -6.12
N LYS A 75 -5.74 -0.71 -6.32
CA LYS A 75 -6.54 -0.65 -7.54
C LYS A 75 -5.71 -0.30 -8.77
N VAL A 76 -4.86 0.72 -8.65
CA VAL A 76 -3.95 1.17 -9.72
C VAL A 76 -2.95 0.07 -10.09
N TYR A 77 -2.36 -0.56 -9.10
CA TYR A 77 -1.39 -1.62 -9.30
C TYR A 77 -2.02 -2.87 -9.92
N ALA A 78 -3.18 -3.28 -9.42
CA ALA A 78 -3.91 -4.45 -9.93
C ALA A 78 -4.26 -4.28 -11.41
N TYR A 79 -4.77 -3.12 -11.81
CA TYR A 79 -5.09 -2.83 -13.20
C TYR A 79 -3.85 -2.93 -14.11
N ALA A 80 -2.77 -2.28 -13.71
CA ALA A 80 -1.52 -2.29 -14.48
C ALA A 80 -0.93 -3.70 -14.59
N ARG A 81 -0.98 -4.47 -13.50
CA ARG A 81 -0.46 -5.83 -13.45
C ARG A 81 -1.26 -6.78 -14.31
N LEU A 82 -2.58 -6.77 -14.17
CA LEU A 82 -3.47 -7.63 -14.96
C LEU A 82 -3.37 -7.33 -16.45
N TRP A 83 -3.24 -6.06 -16.82
CA TRP A 83 -3.03 -5.67 -18.19
C TRP A 83 -1.72 -6.23 -18.74
N ASN A 84 -0.63 -6.08 -18.00
CA ASN A 84 0.67 -6.61 -18.37
C ASN A 84 0.67 -8.14 -18.45
N ASP A 85 0.01 -8.82 -17.52
CA ASP A 85 -0.08 -10.28 -17.51
C ASP A 85 -0.89 -10.81 -18.70
N SER A 86 -1.85 -10.04 -19.21
CA SER A 86 -2.63 -10.45 -20.39
C SER A 86 -1.89 -10.26 -21.72
N ASP A 87 -0.88 -9.37 -21.76
CA ASP A 87 0.01 -9.20 -22.92
C ASP A 87 1.37 -8.68 -22.48
N THR A 88 2.29 -9.59 -22.21
CA THR A 88 3.66 -9.28 -21.78
C THR A 88 4.53 -8.64 -22.86
N ARG A 89 4.06 -8.65 -24.12
CA ARG A 89 4.78 -8.03 -25.26
C ARG A 89 4.39 -6.59 -25.48
N ASP A 90 3.30 -6.14 -24.85
CA ASP A 90 2.87 -4.77 -24.94
C ASP A 90 3.81 -3.87 -24.13
N SER A 91 4.63 -3.09 -24.82
CA SER A 91 5.57 -2.16 -24.19
C SER A 91 4.89 -1.08 -23.37
N GLU A 92 3.68 -0.66 -23.78
CA GLU A 92 2.90 0.33 -23.03
C GLU A 92 2.43 -0.23 -21.70
N SER A 93 2.01 -1.49 -21.67
CA SER A 93 1.59 -2.13 -20.42
C SER A 93 2.76 -2.30 -19.45
N GLN A 94 3.95 -2.56 -19.95
CA GLN A 94 5.17 -2.61 -19.13
C GLN A 94 5.50 -1.23 -18.53
N VAL A 95 5.35 -0.18 -19.31
CA VAL A 95 5.55 1.20 -18.83
C VAL A 95 4.53 1.55 -17.75
N ARG A 96 3.27 1.18 -17.93
CA ARG A 96 2.23 1.41 -16.92
C ARG A 96 2.54 0.68 -15.61
N LEU A 97 2.96 -0.58 -15.70
CA LEU A 97 3.34 -1.35 -14.53
C LEU A 97 4.50 -0.69 -13.77
N LYS A 98 5.52 -0.23 -14.49
CA LYS A 98 6.65 0.48 -13.87
C LYS A 98 6.23 1.79 -13.22
N LYS A 99 5.30 2.53 -13.82
CA LYS A 99 4.74 3.74 -13.22
C LYS A 99 4.02 3.43 -11.90
N ALA A 100 3.22 2.36 -11.88
CA ALA A 100 2.54 1.91 -10.68
C ALA A 100 3.52 1.49 -9.58
N GLU A 101 4.56 0.76 -9.93
CA GLU A 101 5.63 0.36 -9.01
C GLU A 101 6.37 1.58 -8.44
N SER A 102 6.68 2.55 -9.29
CA SER A 102 7.36 3.78 -8.88
C SER A 102 6.52 4.59 -7.89
N VAL A 103 5.22 4.72 -8.15
CA VAL A 103 4.30 5.41 -7.23
C VAL A 103 4.18 4.65 -5.91
N SER A 104 4.10 3.33 -5.95
CA SER A 104 4.08 2.50 -4.75
C SER A 104 5.32 2.75 -3.88
N TYR A 105 6.48 2.79 -4.50
CA TYR A 105 7.73 3.08 -3.81
C TYR A 105 7.73 4.47 -3.17
N ARG A 106 7.26 5.50 -3.91
CA ARG A 106 7.17 6.87 -3.39
C ARG A 106 6.23 6.97 -2.19
N ILE A 107 5.11 6.25 -2.22
CA ILE A 107 4.16 6.24 -1.10
C ILE A 107 4.78 5.56 0.11
N SER A 108 5.47 4.44 -0.08
CA SER A 108 6.18 3.75 1.00
C SER A 108 7.24 4.65 1.63
N GLU A 109 8.00 5.36 0.81
CA GLU A 109 9.00 6.32 1.28
C GLU A 109 8.35 7.47 2.06
N ALA A 110 7.25 8.02 1.54
CA ALA A 110 6.53 9.11 2.19
C ALA A 110 5.97 8.75 3.56
N THR A 111 5.65 7.47 3.80
CA THR A 111 5.11 6.98 5.07
C THR A 111 6.15 6.35 5.98
N SER A 112 7.41 6.30 5.57
CA SER A 112 8.49 5.66 6.34
C SER A 112 8.73 6.27 7.72
N PHE A 113 8.37 7.54 7.91
CA PHE A 113 8.48 8.22 9.20
C PHE A 113 7.54 7.64 10.26
N PHE A 114 6.45 6.99 9.85
CA PHE A 114 5.35 6.65 10.78
C PHE A 114 5.75 5.58 11.80
N SER A 115 6.47 4.55 11.38
CA SER A 115 6.91 3.50 12.31
C SER A 115 7.85 4.03 13.39
N PRO A 116 8.90 4.79 13.08
CA PRO A 116 9.71 5.42 14.12
C PRO A 116 8.91 6.36 15.01
N PHE A 117 7.99 7.11 14.44
CA PHE A 117 7.10 8.00 15.20
C PHE A 117 6.28 7.20 16.20
N LEU A 118 5.61 6.15 15.74
CA LEU A 118 4.76 5.31 16.61
C LEU A 118 5.57 4.71 17.75
N LEU A 119 6.77 4.22 17.48
CA LEU A 119 7.66 3.64 18.48
C LEU A 119 8.24 4.65 19.46
N SER A 120 8.27 5.93 19.09
CA SER A 120 8.73 7.00 19.96
C SER A 120 7.71 7.33 21.06
N LEU A 121 6.45 6.92 20.88
CA LEU A 121 5.40 7.17 21.85
C LEU A 121 5.45 6.15 22.99
N ASP A 122 5.17 6.60 24.21
CA ASP A 122 4.85 5.69 25.29
C ASP A 122 3.49 5.05 25.04
N GLU A 123 3.30 3.80 25.47
CA GLU A 123 2.03 3.09 25.29
C GLU A 123 0.86 3.88 25.87
N SER A 124 1.06 4.55 27.01
CA SER A 124 0.05 5.40 27.64
C SER A 124 -0.35 6.59 26.76
N VAL A 125 0.60 7.18 26.04
CA VAL A 125 0.35 8.27 25.10
C VAL A 125 -0.46 7.78 23.91
N LEU A 126 -0.11 6.63 23.36
CA LEU A 126 -0.85 6.02 22.27
C LEU A 126 -2.30 5.71 22.70
N LYS A 127 -2.49 5.15 23.88
CA LYS A 127 -3.82 4.90 24.46
C LYS A 127 -4.63 6.19 24.61
N THR A 128 -3.97 7.26 25.03
CA THR A 128 -4.62 8.58 25.16
C THR A 128 -5.06 9.11 23.82
N TYR A 129 -4.24 9.00 22.78
CA TYR A 129 -4.61 9.40 21.44
C TYR A 129 -5.84 8.64 20.95
N ILE A 130 -5.83 7.32 21.11
CA ILE A 130 -6.92 6.47 20.64
C ILE A 130 -8.22 6.77 21.39
N SER A 131 -8.16 6.98 22.70
CA SER A 131 -9.35 7.28 23.49
C SER A 131 -9.92 8.68 23.23
N SER A 132 -9.11 9.61 22.73
CA SER A 132 -9.52 10.98 22.46
C SER A 132 -10.39 11.15 21.22
N ASN A 133 -10.42 10.16 20.34
CA ASN A 133 -11.16 10.22 19.07
C ASN A 133 -11.76 8.87 18.73
N GLU A 134 -13.10 8.79 18.67
CA GLU A 134 -13.81 7.54 18.36
C GLU A 134 -13.46 6.94 17.00
N GLY A 135 -13.09 7.76 16.02
CA GLY A 135 -12.66 7.27 14.72
C GLY A 135 -11.41 6.40 14.76
N LEU A 136 -10.60 6.55 15.81
CA LEU A 136 -9.39 5.74 15.99
C LEU A 136 -9.69 4.32 16.46
N ARG A 137 -10.88 4.02 16.93
CA ARG A 137 -11.26 2.63 17.30
C ARG A 137 -11.13 1.66 16.15
N TYR A 138 -11.43 2.11 14.95
CA TYR A 138 -11.26 1.31 13.73
C TYR A 138 -9.80 0.86 13.54
N PHE A 139 -8.86 1.71 13.90
CA PHE A 139 -7.43 1.46 13.74
C PHE A 139 -6.74 0.90 14.99
N GLU A 140 -7.45 0.82 16.11
CA GLU A 140 -6.88 0.51 17.42
C GLU A 140 -6.10 -0.80 17.43
N GLU A 141 -6.72 -1.88 16.95
CA GLU A 141 -6.10 -3.21 16.94
C GLU A 141 -4.83 -3.22 16.10
N ASP A 142 -4.89 -2.67 14.87
CA ASP A 142 -3.74 -2.61 13.97
C ASP A 142 -2.61 -1.76 14.54
N LEU A 143 -2.93 -0.64 15.18
CA LEU A 143 -1.93 0.23 15.81
C LEU A 143 -1.20 -0.49 16.95
N PHE A 144 -1.94 -1.17 17.81
CA PHE A 144 -1.31 -1.89 18.94
C PHE A 144 -0.55 -3.12 18.47
N GLU A 145 -1.03 -3.83 17.48
CA GLU A 145 -0.28 -4.95 16.89
C GLU A 145 1.05 -4.48 16.34
N MET A 146 1.05 -3.41 15.54
CA MET A 146 2.26 -2.85 14.97
C MET A 146 3.20 -2.32 16.05
N TYR A 147 2.64 -1.61 17.03
CA TYR A 147 3.42 -1.06 18.16
C TYR A 147 4.12 -2.17 18.95
N ARG A 148 3.38 -3.19 19.37
CA ARG A 148 3.91 -4.31 20.15
C ARG A 148 4.90 -5.14 19.36
N PHE A 149 4.60 -5.42 18.11
CA PHE A 149 5.49 -6.15 17.22
C PHE A 149 6.84 -5.45 17.09
N LYS A 150 6.84 -4.18 16.73
CA LYS A 150 8.07 -3.40 16.55
C LYS A 150 8.83 -3.18 17.86
N LYS A 151 8.14 -2.98 18.96
CA LYS A 151 8.78 -2.92 20.29
C LYS A 151 9.44 -4.25 20.65
N HIS A 152 8.77 -5.37 20.38
CA HIS A 152 9.32 -6.69 20.62
C HIS A 152 10.58 -6.94 19.77
N VAL A 153 10.52 -6.60 18.50
CA VAL A 153 11.64 -6.76 17.56
C VAL A 153 12.87 -5.97 18.00
N LEU A 154 12.68 -4.72 18.48
CA LEU A 154 13.78 -3.88 18.94
C LEU A 154 14.52 -4.43 20.16
N ASN A 155 13.91 -5.37 20.92
CA ASN A 155 14.50 -5.99 22.08
C ASN A 155 15.21 -7.32 21.79
N LYS A 156 15.31 -7.71 20.51
CA LYS A 156 15.91 -8.96 20.06
C LYS A 156 17.30 -8.76 19.46
N ASP A 157 18.06 -9.85 19.39
CA ASP A 157 19.29 -9.90 18.61
C ASP A 157 19.03 -9.57 17.14
N GLN A 158 19.99 -8.91 16.48
CA GLN A 158 19.80 -8.43 15.12
C GLN A 158 19.45 -9.53 14.11
N GLU A 159 20.05 -10.69 14.25
CA GLU A 159 19.76 -11.84 13.37
C GLU A 159 18.35 -12.38 13.59
N GLU A 160 17.93 -12.49 14.84
CA GLU A 160 16.56 -12.89 15.19
C GLU A 160 15.55 -11.87 14.70
N ILE A 161 15.89 -10.58 14.82
CA ILE A 161 15.06 -9.48 14.33
C ILE A 161 14.83 -9.62 12.84
N LEU A 162 15.87 -9.78 12.05
CA LEU A 162 15.77 -9.87 10.61
C LEU A 162 14.95 -11.09 10.18
N SER A 163 15.19 -12.24 10.81
CA SER A 163 14.43 -13.47 10.53
C SER A 163 12.95 -13.31 10.87
N PHE A 164 12.65 -12.75 12.03
CA PHE A 164 11.29 -12.54 12.50
C PHE A 164 10.54 -11.54 11.62
N MET A 165 11.17 -10.44 11.24
CA MET A 165 10.58 -9.43 10.38
C MET A 165 10.30 -9.98 8.99
N SER A 166 11.23 -10.73 8.43
CA SER A 166 11.09 -11.37 7.14
C SER A 166 9.86 -12.28 7.08
N GLU A 167 9.65 -13.06 8.13
CA GLU A 167 8.51 -13.97 8.25
C GLU A 167 7.19 -13.20 8.43
N ALA A 168 7.17 -12.23 9.34
CA ALA A 168 5.96 -11.48 9.65
C ALA A 168 5.51 -10.59 8.49
N LEU A 169 6.44 -10.03 7.74
CA LEU A 169 6.15 -9.11 6.64
C LEU A 169 5.86 -9.82 5.33
N SER A 170 6.10 -11.12 5.24
CA SER A 170 5.65 -11.92 4.11
C SER A 170 4.15 -12.19 4.14
N SER A 171 3.50 -11.94 5.29
CA SER A 171 2.05 -12.12 5.43
C SER A 171 1.31 -10.90 4.86
N PRO A 172 0.44 -11.06 3.84
CA PRO A 172 -0.30 -9.95 3.25
C PRO A 172 -1.57 -9.60 4.03
N SER A 173 -1.50 -9.56 5.35
CA SER A 173 -2.67 -9.55 6.20
C SER A 173 -3.44 -8.24 6.24
N ASN A 174 -2.82 -7.08 6.03
CA ASN A 174 -3.54 -5.81 5.95
C ASN A 174 -2.77 -4.74 5.15
N THR A 175 -3.49 -3.73 4.69
CA THR A 175 -2.94 -2.62 3.91
C THR A 175 -1.96 -1.77 4.71
N PHE A 176 -2.16 -1.69 6.00
CA PHE A 176 -1.29 -0.94 6.90
C PHE A 176 0.11 -1.53 6.94
N THR A 177 0.20 -2.86 7.07
CA THR A 177 1.46 -3.59 7.03
C THR A 177 2.13 -3.46 5.65
N MET A 178 1.35 -3.52 4.57
CA MET A 178 1.87 -3.36 3.21
C MET A 178 2.60 -2.03 3.01
N LEU A 179 2.04 -0.92 3.49
CA LEU A 179 2.66 0.39 3.33
C LEU A 179 3.93 0.56 4.15
N ASN A 180 4.09 -0.21 5.21
CA ASN A 180 5.25 -0.14 6.09
C ASN A 180 6.34 -1.17 5.76
N ASN A 181 6.14 -2.06 4.79
CA ASN A 181 7.13 -3.06 4.41
C ASN A 181 8.42 -2.44 3.88
N ALA A 182 8.35 -1.27 3.27
CA ALA A 182 9.52 -0.57 2.75
C ALA A 182 10.40 0.02 3.85
N ASP A 183 9.93 0.10 5.08
CA ASP A 183 10.68 0.63 6.24
C ASP A 183 11.74 -0.37 6.74
N ILE A 184 11.77 -1.52 6.16
CA ILE A 184 12.65 -2.63 6.56
C ILE A 184 13.68 -2.91 5.47
#